data_57858ad93efeb429ab4ad4547de1cebc
#
_entry.id   57858ad93efeb429ab4ad4547de1cebc
#
_cell.length_a   1.000
_cell.length_b   1.000
_cell.length_c   1.000
_cell.angle_alpha   90.00
_cell.angle_beta   90.00
_cell.angle_gamma   90.00
#
_symmetry.space_group_name_H-M   'P 1'
#
loop_
_entity.id
_entity.type
_entity.pdbx_description
1 polymer ?
#
loop_
_entity_poly.entity_id
_entity_poly.type
_entity_poly.pdbx_seq_one_letter_code
_entity_poly.pdbx_strand_id
1 'polypeptide(L)'
;MFSKDGPALSAMAQHGKIAHHEPTESPEPQPMAKTVLIVEDNELNMKLFHDLLDAHGYKTLQTRNGMEALSLAREHRPDLILMDIQLPEVSGLEVTKWLKEYDQLRKIPVVAVTAFAMKGDEERIREGGCEAYISKPISVSMFLATVRQFIGEAR
;
A
#
# COMPACT_ATOMS: atom_id res chain seq x y z
N MET A 1 33.30 -31.37 -10.10
CA MET A 1 32.53 -30.86 -9.86
C MET A 1 32.23 -30.54 -10.07
N PHE A 2 32.48 -31.11 -11.08
CA PHE A 2 31.55 -30.79 -11.03
C PHE A 2 31.22 -30.48 -11.36
N SER A 3 31.49 -30.87 -10.91
CA SER A 3 30.68 -30.43 -10.88
C SER A 3 30.35 -30.16 -11.17
N LYS A 4 30.53 -30.53 -11.45
CA LYS A 4 29.68 -30.29 -11.39
C LYS A 4 29.05 -29.71 -11.68
N ASP A 5 29.73 -30.56 -11.74
CA ASP A 5 28.80 -30.01 -11.72
C ASP A 5 28.22 -29.49 -11.88
N GLY A 6 29.18 -30.50 -11.73
CA GLY A 6 28.18 -29.96 -11.29
C GLY A 6 27.52 -29.45 -11.60
N PRO A 7 27.30 -29.56 -11.55
CA PRO A 7 26.30 -29.07 -11.30
C PRO A 7 25.71 -28.67 -11.48
N ALA A 8 26.26 -29.31 -11.00
CA ALA A 8 25.38 -28.85 -10.67
C ALA A 8 24.73 -28.41 -10.86
N LEU A 9 25.04 -28.70 -10.66
CA LEU A 9 24.15 -28.36 -10.40
C LEU A 9 23.55 -28.01 -10.45
N SER A 10 24.03 -28.68 -10.12
CA SER A 10 23.19 -28.33 -9.82
C SER A 10 22.46 -28.03 -9.86
N ALA A 11 22.81 -28.51 -9.73
CA ALA A 11 21.83 -28.19 -9.46
C ALA A 11 21.06 -27.90 -9.45
N MET A 12 21.29 -28.02 -9.37
CA MET A 12 20.39 -27.82 -9.17
C MET A 12 19.53 -27.58 -9.14
N ALA A 13 20.10 -28.17 -9.04
CA ALA A 13 19.21 -27.93 -8.88
C ALA A 13 18.51 -27.75 -8.71
N GLN A 14 18.55 -27.78 -8.80
CA GLN A 14 17.79 -27.59 -8.61
C GLN A 14 16.85 -27.32 -8.28
N HIS A 15 17.25 -27.90 -8.35
CA HIS A 15 16.34 -27.75 -8.15
C HIS A 15 15.41 -27.46 -8.18
N GLY A 16 15.79 -28.01 -7.88
CA GLY A 16 14.82 -27.64 -7.69
C GLY A 16 14.30 -27.52 -7.98
N LYS A 17 13.95 -27.30 -8.42
CA LYS A 17 13.14 -27.04 -8.79
C LYS A 17 12.43 -26.77 -8.89
N ILE A 18 12.85 -27.45 -8.97
CA ILE A 18 11.94 -27.06 -9.22
C ILE A 18 11.28 -26.89 -9.36
N ALA A 19 11.51 -27.24 -9.77
CA ALA A 19 10.65 -26.70 -10.02
C ALA A 19 10.20 -26.45 -10.14
N HIS A 20 10.12 -26.66 -10.70
CA HIS A 20 9.45 -26.04 -11.13
C HIS A 20 9.15 -25.65 -11.49
N HIS A 21 9.35 -25.79 -12.02
CA HIS A 21 9.02 -25.14 -12.77
C HIS A 21 9.23 -24.90 -13.48
N GLU A 22 9.30 -25.16 -14.16
CA GLU A 22 9.52 -24.65 -15.04
C GLU A 22 9.45 -24.27 -15.79
N PRO A 23 9.63 -24.31 -16.37
CA PRO A 23 9.84 -23.65 -17.09
C PRO A 23 9.84 -23.19 -17.80
N THR A 24 9.97 -23.79 -18.13
CA THR A 24 9.60 -23.40 -19.16
C THR A 24 9.77 -22.10 -19.82
N GLU A 25 9.45 -21.74 -20.88
CA GLU A 25 9.63 -20.43 -21.41
C GLU A 25 9.15 -19.36 -20.45
N SER A 26 9.78 -18.23 -20.42
CA SER A 26 9.35 -17.13 -19.59
C SER A 26 8.02 -16.63 -20.10
N PRO A 27 7.00 -16.57 -19.24
CA PRO A 27 5.76 -15.94 -19.65
C PRO A 27 5.98 -14.46 -19.83
N GLU A 28 5.08 -13.83 -20.55
CA GLU A 28 5.10 -12.38 -20.63
C GLU A 28 4.97 -11.79 -19.23
N PRO A 29 5.67 -10.69 -18.97
CA PRO A 29 5.56 -10.06 -17.66
C PRO A 29 4.12 -9.70 -17.37
N GLN A 30 3.63 -10.15 -16.21
CA GLN A 30 2.31 -9.75 -15.75
C GLN A 30 2.40 -8.36 -15.13
N PRO A 31 1.40 -7.51 -15.37
CA PRO A 31 1.39 -6.24 -14.67
C PRO A 31 1.40 -6.49 -13.18
N MET A 32 2.23 -5.78 -12.46
CA MET A 32 2.25 -5.92 -11.02
C MET A 32 0.99 -5.31 -10.42
N ALA A 33 0.44 -5.97 -9.41
CA ALA A 33 -0.72 -5.45 -8.74
C ALA A 33 -0.36 -4.15 -8.05
N LYS A 34 -1.28 -3.20 -8.06
CA LYS A 34 -1.10 -1.94 -7.34
C LYS A 34 -1.10 -2.19 -5.85
N THR A 35 -0.28 -1.47 -5.14
CA THR A 35 -0.08 -1.65 -3.71
C THR A 35 -0.61 -0.44 -2.95
N VAL A 36 -1.39 -0.71 -1.90
CA VAL A 36 -1.94 0.33 -1.04
C VAL A 36 -1.39 0.13 0.36
N LEU A 37 -0.80 1.18 0.91
CA LEU A 37 -0.37 1.18 2.30
C LEU A 37 -1.52 1.68 3.16
N ILE A 38 -1.95 0.89 4.13
CA ILE A 38 -3.03 1.25 5.04
C ILE A 38 -2.41 1.59 6.40
N VAL A 39 -2.61 2.81 6.84
CA VAL A 39 -2.15 3.26 8.15
C VAL A 39 -3.39 3.51 9.00
N GLU A 40 -3.70 2.58 9.88
CA GLU A 40 -4.95 2.57 10.62
C GLU A 40 -4.75 1.88 11.95
N ASP A 41 -5.13 2.56 13.04
CA ASP A 41 -4.94 2.01 14.38
C ASP A 41 -6.05 1.04 14.79
N ASN A 42 -7.25 1.20 14.27
CA ASN A 42 -8.38 0.36 14.65
C ASN A 42 -8.35 -0.95 13.88
N GLU A 43 -8.33 -2.08 14.60
CA GLU A 43 -8.22 -3.40 14.00
C GLU A 43 -9.37 -3.72 13.04
N LEU A 44 -10.58 -3.35 13.42
CA LEU A 44 -11.75 -3.65 12.59
C LEU A 44 -11.70 -2.86 11.29
N ASN A 45 -11.31 -1.60 11.37
CA ASN A 45 -11.17 -0.78 10.16
C ASN A 45 -10.04 -1.31 9.28
N MET A 46 -8.93 -1.70 9.90
CA MET A 46 -7.81 -2.26 9.14
C MET A 46 -8.25 -3.50 8.37
N LYS A 47 -8.96 -4.40 9.04
CA LYS A 47 -9.45 -5.62 8.41
C LYS A 47 -10.42 -5.29 7.27
N LEU A 48 -11.32 -4.35 7.51
CA LEU A 48 -12.30 -3.96 6.49
C LEU A 48 -11.61 -3.40 5.25
N PHE A 49 -10.69 -2.49 5.45
CA PHE A 49 -9.99 -1.87 4.31
C PHE A 49 -9.17 -2.91 3.55
N HIS A 50 -8.46 -3.74 4.30
CA HIS A 50 -7.66 -4.81 3.68
C HIS A 50 -8.54 -5.77 2.87
N ASP A 51 -9.64 -6.23 3.48
CA ASP A 51 -10.51 -7.21 2.82
C ASP A 51 -11.12 -6.63 1.54
N LEU A 52 -11.55 -5.36 1.58
CA LEU A 52 -12.11 -4.71 0.41
C LEU A 52 -11.08 -4.59 -0.72
N LEU A 53 -9.88 -4.18 -0.37
CA LEU A 53 -8.84 -4.01 -1.37
C LEU A 53 -8.37 -5.34 -1.93
N ASP A 54 -8.19 -6.32 -1.05
CA ASP A 54 -7.76 -7.65 -1.46
C ASP A 54 -8.78 -8.29 -2.40
N ALA A 55 -10.06 -8.14 -2.08
CA ALA A 55 -11.13 -8.69 -2.93
C ALA A 55 -11.13 -8.08 -4.32
N HIS A 56 -10.57 -6.91 -4.49
CA HIS A 56 -10.50 -6.23 -5.79
C HIS A 56 -9.12 -6.32 -6.42
N GLY A 57 -8.25 -7.17 -5.88
CA GLY A 57 -6.96 -7.48 -6.49
C GLY A 57 -5.80 -6.57 -6.12
N TYR A 58 -6.02 -5.61 -5.22
CA TYR A 58 -4.94 -4.74 -4.77
C TYR A 58 -4.10 -5.44 -3.72
N LYS A 59 -2.81 -5.19 -3.73
CA LYS A 59 -1.95 -5.63 -2.63
C LYS A 59 -2.02 -4.61 -1.51
N THR A 60 -1.88 -5.07 -0.28
CA THR A 60 -1.90 -4.17 0.86
C THR A 60 -0.66 -4.33 1.71
N LEU A 61 -0.22 -3.22 2.26
CA LEU A 61 0.74 -3.17 3.36
C LEU A 61 -0.02 -2.54 4.52
N GLN A 62 0.25 -2.98 5.73
CA GLN A 62 -0.51 -2.57 6.89
C GLN A 62 0.40 -2.11 8.01
N THR A 63 0.04 -0.99 8.64
CA THR A 63 0.69 -0.59 9.86
C THR A 63 -0.30 0.18 10.73
N ARG A 64 -0.11 0.08 12.03
CA ARG A 64 -0.91 0.83 13.00
C ARG A 64 -0.14 2.03 13.53
N ASN A 65 1.08 2.21 13.07
CA ASN A 65 2.02 3.19 13.62
C ASN A 65 2.46 4.16 12.54
N GLY A 66 2.29 5.47 12.81
CA GLY A 66 2.64 6.49 11.83
C GLY A 66 4.13 6.51 11.47
N MET A 67 5.00 6.23 12.43
CA MET A 67 6.44 6.21 12.16
C MET A 67 6.81 5.06 11.25
N GLU A 68 6.19 3.90 11.48
CA GLU A 68 6.42 2.75 10.62
C GLU A 68 5.91 3.00 9.21
N ALA A 69 4.85 3.81 9.09
CA ALA A 69 4.31 4.14 7.78
C ALA A 69 5.37 4.80 6.90
N LEU A 70 6.15 5.69 7.48
CA LEU A 70 7.21 6.37 6.74
C LEU A 70 8.25 5.37 6.24
N SER A 71 8.66 4.45 7.11
CA SER A 71 9.64 3.42 6.73
C SER A 71 9.11 2.50 5.64
N LEU A 72 7.85 2.07 5.78
CA LEU A 72 7.24 1.20 4.78
C LEU A 72 7.09 1.89 3.44
N ALA A 73 6.73 3.18 3.45
CA ALA A 73 6.60 3.92 2.20
C ALA A 73 7.95 4.05 1.50
N ARG A 74 9.01 4.29 2.26
CA ARG A 74 10.34 4.42 1.69
C ARG A 74 10.85 3.09 1.12
N GLU A 75 10.54 2.01 1.81
CA GLU A 75 11.01 0.69 1.41
C GLU A 75 10.23 0.13 0.22
N HIS A 76 8.92 0.29 0.23
CA HIS A 76 8.05 -0.38 -0.74
C HIS A 76 7.47 0.53 -1.82
N ARG A 77 7.48 1.84 -1.61
CA ARG A 77 6.95 2.81 -2.59
C ARG A 77 5.54 2.42 -3.05
N PRO A 78 4.55 2.41 -2.13
CA PRO A 78 3.18 2.04 -2.53
C PRO A 78 2.60 3.03 -3.53
N ASP A 79 1.56 2.60 -4.21
CA ASP A 79 0.89 3.44 -5.20
C ASP A 79 -0.10 4.41 -4.56
N LEU A 80 -0.55 4.10 -3.36
CA LEU A 80 -1.52 4.92 -2.62
C LEU A 80 -1.32 4.68 -1.14
N ILE A 81 -1.54 5.72 -0.34
CA ILE A 81 -1.51 5.60 1.10
C ILE A 81 -2.87 6.03 1.65
N LEU A 82 -3.51 5.14 2.41
CA LEU A 82 -4.71 5.46 3.16
C LEU A 82 -4.28 5.79 4.57
N MET A 83 -4.50 7.03 4.99
CA MET A 83 -3.94 7.53 6.23
C MET A 83 -5.03 7.91 7.20
N ASP A 84 -5.14 7.17 8.30
CA ASP A 84 -5.99 7.57 9.39
C ASP A 84 -5.39 8.81 10.02
N ILE A 85 -6.18 9.86 10.15
CA ILE A 85 -5.70 11.09 10.76
C ILE A 85 -5.54 10.94 12.26
N GLN A 86 -6.37 10.11 12.87
CA GLN A 86 -6.40 9.96 14.32
C GLN A 86 -5.57 8.76 14.76
N LEU A 87 -4.27 8.88 14.58
CA LEU A 87 -3.36 7.84 15.06
C LEU A 87 -2.90 8.19 16.49
N PRO A 88 -2.56 7.18 17.29
CA PRO A 88 -1.97 7.45 18.60
C PRO A 88 -0.58 8.05 18.41
N GLU A 89 -0.16 8.87 19.34
CA GLU A 89 1.16 9.45 19.42
C GLU A 89 1.44 10.53 18.37
N VAL A 90 1.19 10.25 17.08
CA VAL A 90 1.44 11.21 16.04
C VAL A 90 0.24 11.28 15.11
N SER A 91 -0.16 12.48 14.72
CA SER A 91 -1.29 12.66 13.80
C SER A 91 -0.94 12.18 12.41
N GLY A 92 -1.94 11.59 11.72
CA GLY A 92 -1.75 11.22 10.33
C GLY A 92 -1.40 12.40 9.43
N LEU A 93 -1.83 13.61 9.82
CA LEU A 93 -1.47 14.82 9.08
C LEU A 93 0.02 15.11 9.19
N GLU A 94 0.60 14.88 10.36
CA GLU A 94 2.05 15.05 10.53
C GLU A 94 2.82 14.03 9.71
N VAL A 95 2.38 12.79 9.73
CA VAL A 95 3.02 11.74 8.93
C VAL A 95 2.95 12.11 7.46
N THR A 96 1.81 12.59 6.99
CA THR A 96 1.63 13.02 5.61
C THR A 96 2.61 14.13 5.26
N LYS A 97 2.76 15.09 6.17
CA LYS A 97 3.69 16.19 5.95
C LYS A 97 5.12 15.65 5.78
N TRP A 98 5.53 14.72 6.62
CA TRP A 98 6.85 14.11 6.50
C TRP A 98 7.01 13.37 5.16
N LEU A 99 5.98 12.63 4.75
CA LEU A 99 6.01 11.94 3.47
C LEU A 99 6.21 12.91 2.31
N LYS A 100 5.55 14.05 2.36
CA LYS A 100 5.64 15.04 1.29
C LYS A 100 6.96 15.79 1.28
N GLU A 101 7.78 15.66 2.32
CA GLU A 101 9.11 16.26 2.35
C GLU A 101 10.16 15.45 1.59
N TYR A 102 9.89 14.18 1.32
CA TYR A 102 10.83 13.32 0.59
C TYR A 102 10.50 13.33 -0.89
N ASP A 103 11.49 13.65 -1.72
CA ASP A 103 11.30 13.72 -3.17
C ASP A 103 10.71 12.43 -3.74
N GLN A 104 11.13 11.30 -3.21
CA GLN A 104 10.70 10.00 -3.71
C GLN A 104 9.28 9.63 -3.28
N LEU A 105 8.76 10.28 -2.25
CA LEU A 105 7.47 9.91 -1.67
C LEU A 105 6.39 10.95 -1.91
N ARG A 106 6.77 12.19 -2.24
CA ARG A 106 5.79 13.27 -2.33
C ARG A 106 4.75 13.05 -3.43
N LYS A 107 5.08 12.24 -4.43
CA LYS A 107 4.15 11.98 -5.53
C LYS A 107 3.13 10.89 -5.22
N ILE A 108 3.35 10.13 -4.16
CA ILE A 108 2.40 9.08 -3.78
C ILE A 108 1.17 9.77 -3.20
N PRO A 109 -0.02 9.54 -3.76
CA PRO A 109 -1.21 10.17 -3.22
C PRO A 109 -1.53 9.65 -1.83
N VAL A 110 -1.93 10.54 -0.95
CA VAL A 110 -2.35 10.22 0.41
C VAL A 110 -3.82 10.60 0.53
N VAL A 111 -4.65 9.61 0.84
CA VAL A 111 -6.07 9.83 1.09
C VAL A 111 -6.30 9.69 2.59
N ALA A 112 -6.77 10.76 3.20
CA ALA A 112 -7.06 10.74 4.63
C ALA A 112 -8.33 9.95 4.90
N VAL A 113 -8.34 9.19 5.98
CA VAL A 113 -9.54 8.48 6.43
C VAL A 113 -9.81 9.00 7.83
N THR A 114 -11.00 9.57 8.04
CA THR A 114 -11.24 10.29 9.29
C THR A 114 -12.70 10.23 9.72
N ALA A 115 -12.91 10.13 11.04
CA ALA A 115 -14.23 10.27 11.61
C ALA A 115 -14.67 11.72 11.69
N PHE A 116 -13.73 12.65 11.49
CA PHE A 116 -14.01 14.10 11.62
C PHE A 116 -13.85 14.75 10.25
N ALA A 117 -14.91 14.74 9.46
CA ALA A 117 -14.90 15.37 8.14
C ALA A 117 -15.83 16.58 8.15
N MET A 118 -15.65 17.46 9.13
CA MET A 118 -16.42 18.69 9.19
C MET A 118 -15.77 19.73 8.29
N LYS A 119 -16.52 20.77 7.99
CA LYS A 119 -16.11 21.76 7.03
C LYS A 119 -14.71 22.33 7.25
N GLY A 120 -14.37 22.63 8.49
CA GLY A 120 -13.04 23.18 8.79
C GLY A 120 -11.93 22.15 8.70
N ASP A 121 -12.27 20.87 8.85
CA ASP A 121 -11.27 19.80 8.81
C ASP A 121 -10.84 19.49 7.40
N GLU A 122 -11.72 19.67 6.43
CA GLU A 122 -11.39 19.43 5.05
C GLU A 122 -10.22 20.28 4.59
N GLU A 123 -10.24 21.56 4.95
CA GLU A 123 -9.15 22.46 4.59
C GLU A 123 -7.84 22.05 5.26
N ARG A 124 -7.91 21.69 6.54
CA ARG A 124 -6.71 21.25 7.25
C ARG A 124 -6.11 20.00 6.63
N ILE A 125 -6.97 19.09 6.20
CA ILE A 125 -6.53 17.84 5.59
C ILE A 125 -5.81 18.13 4.27
N ARG A 126 -6.37 19.00 3.46
CA ARG A 126 -5.75 19.36 2.18
C ARG A 126 -4.46 20.15 2.38
N GLU A 127 -4.44 21.06 3.31
CA GLU A 127 -3.24 21.84 3.62
C GLU A 127 -2.13 20.95 4.15
N GLY A 128 -2.50 19.86 4.82
CA GLY A 128 -1.52 18.89 5.30
C GLY A 128 -0.91 18.03 4.20
N GLY A 129 -1.40 18.15 2.98
CA GLY A 129 -0.85 17.43 1.84
C GLY A 129 -1.64 16.23 1.37
N CYS A 130 -2.81 15.98 1.97
CA CYS A 130 -3.66 14.89 1.52
C CYS A 130 -4.39 15.31 0.25
N GLU A 131 -4.45 14.42 -0.71
CA GLU A 131 -5.11 14.71 -1.98
C GLU A 131 -6.63 14.56 -1.90
N ALA A 132 -7.12 13.79 -0.93
CA ALA A 132 -8.56 13.61 -0.73
C ALA A 132 -8.81 13.08 0.66
N TYR A 133 -10.08 12.93 1.03
CA TYR A 133 -10.41 12.30 2.31
C TYR A 133 -11.64 11.41 2.17
N ILE A 134 -11.76 10.43 3.06
CA ILE A 134 -12.89 9.52 3.16
C ILE A 134 -13.39 9.61 4.59
N SER A 135 -14.70 9.84 4.75
CA SER A 135 -15.31 9.93 6.07
C SER A 135 -15.61 8.55 6.63
N LYS A 136 -15.41 8.38 7.91
CA LYS A 136 -15.87 7.18 8.63
C LYS A 136 -17.26 7.46 9.19
N PRO A 137 -18.15 6.46 9.24
CA PRO A 137 -17.97 5.11 8.71
C PRO A 137 -17.96 5.13 7.19
N ILE A 138 -17.13 4.29 6.60
CA ILE A 138 -16.93 4.38 5.16
C ILE A 138 -18.12 3.80 4.40
N SER A 139 -18.39 4.38 3.23
CA SER A 139 -19.24 3.78 2.23
C SER A 139 -18.33 2.91 1.36
N VAL A 140 -18.67 1.62 1.23
CA VAL A 140 -17.83 0.70 0.46
C VAL A 140 -17.66 1.17 -0.97
N SER A 141 -18.77 1.59 -1.61
CA SER A 141 -18.70 2.03 -2.99
C SER A 141 -17.85 3.28 -3.16
N MET A 142 -17.96 4.24 -2.23
CA MET A 142 -17.16 5.46 -2.31
C MET A 142 -15.68 5.20 -2.00
N PHE A 143 -15.42 4.28 -1.06
CA PHE A 143 -14.07 3.88 -0.74
C PHE A 143 -13.37 3.32 -1.98
N LEU A 144 -14.00 2.35 -2.63
CA LEU A 144 -13.42 1.73 -3.82
C LEU A 144 -13.33 2.70 -4.99
N ALA A 145 -14.34 3.56 -5.14
CA ALA A 145 -14.30 4.57 -6.20
C ALA A 145 -13.13 5.54 -6.00
N THR A 146 -12.87 5.93 -4.76
CA THR A 146 -11.76 6.82 -4.46
C THR A 146 -10.42 6.15 -4.77
N VAL A 147 -10.27 4.90 -4.35
CA VAL A 147 -9.04 4.16 -4.66
C VAL A 147 -8.82 4.09 -6.17
N ARG A 148 -9.84 3.71 -6.91
CA ARG A 148 -9.73 3.62 -8.37
C ARG A 148 -9.45 4.98 -9.02
N GLN A 149 -9.98 6.05 -8.44
CA GLN A 149 -9.74 7.40 -8.96
C GLN A 149 -8.25 7.73 -8.95
N PHE A 150 -7.54 7.33 -7.91
CA PHE A 150 -6.14 7.69 -7.76
C PHE A 150 -5.18 6.72 -8.42
N ILE A 151 -5.49 5.42 -8.42
CA ILE A 151 -4.53 4.43 -8.92
C ILE A 151 -5.11 3.48 -9.97
N GLY A 152 -6.37 3.68 -10.34
CA GLY A 152 -7.00 2.82 -11.34
C GLY A 152 -7.33 1.45 -10.79
N GLU A 153 -7.60 0.51 -11.69
CA GLU A 153 -7.84 -0.86 -11.29
C GLU A 153 -6.57 -1.48 -10.75
N ALA A 154 -6.71 -2.60 -10.02
CA ALA A 154 -5.56 -3.22 -9.37
C ALA A 154 -4.48 -3.66 -10.35
N ARG A 155 -4.86 -3.93 -11.60
CA ARG A 155 -3.93 -4.31 -12.65
C ARG A 155 -4.28 -3.63 -13.95
#